data_e3eca62aec88d570c859e52a87788eae
#
_entry.id   e3eca62aec88d570c859e52a87788eae
#
_cell.length_a   1.000
_cell.length_b   1.000
_cell.length_c   1.000
_cell.angle_alpha   90.00
_cell.angle_beta   90.00
_cell.angle_gamma   90.00
#
_symmetry.space_group_name_H-M   'P 1'
#
loop_
_entity.id
_entity.type
_entity.pdbx_description
1 polymer ?
#
loop_
_entity_poly.entity_id
_entity_poly.type
_entity_poly.pdbx_seq_one_letter_code
_entity_poly.pdbx_strand_id
1 'polypeptide(L)'
;MQALDRLAKLRAAMENLGIDAVIIPTADPHLSEYVPAHWSLRAALSGFTGSAGMLLVSAEDAALIADSRYWEQAEKQLPAEIALIRLTGSFLDHVTAWCEENLPQGSIVGYDPELVSLNLAEKLRSLLEDLGFEADALAGERSLPLADIWPDRPPLSMSPIRLMKRPGRSIVEKLEAVRSMMADKGAQSVFFSALDDDFGMTNLRGSDVPCNPVFLAYLLVERDSAELFVDAERLSAEAARAIADAGIATVSPSTLHEALAA
;
A
#
# COMPACT_ATOMS: atom_id res chain seq x y z
N MET A 1 -20.17 -1.26 15.66
CA MET A 1 -20.96 -2.34 15.04
C MET A 1 -20.32 -2.77 13.72
N GLN A 2 -20.19 -1.93 12.68
CA GLN A 2 -19.57 -2.34 11.40
C GLN A 2 -18.13 -2.86 11.51
N ALA A 3 -17.26 -2.27 12.35
CA ALA A 3 -15.88 -2.72 12.51
C ALA A 3 -15.80 -4.16 13.05
N LEU A 4 -16.56 -4.48 14.08
CA LEU A 4 -16.60 -5.81 14.68
C LEU A 4 -17.18 -6.88 13.73
N ASP A 5 -18.20 -6.51 12.94
CA ASP A 5 -18.76 -7.41 11.91
C ASP A 5 -17.70 -7.75 10.84
N ARG A 6 -16.92 -6.76 10.41
CA ARG A 6 -15.80 -6.96 9.48
C ARG A 6 -14.67 -7.79 10.10
N LEU A 7 -14.37 -7.55 11.37
CA LEU A 7 -13.38 -8.34 12.12
C LEU A 7 -13.78 -9.82 12.21
N ALA A 8 -15.06 -10.11 12.46
CA ALA A 8 -15.58 -11.47 12.46
C ALA A 8 -15.46 -12.13 11.07
N LYS A 9 -15.75 -11.41 10.00
CA LYS A 9 -15.57 -11.90 8.63
C LYS A 9 -14.10 -12.14 8.27
N LEU A 10 -13.20 -11.28 8.74
CA LEU A 10 -11.76 -11.47 8.58
C LEU A 10 -11.31 -12.77 9.26
N ARG A 11 -11.74 -13.02 10.50
CA ARG A 11 -11.44 -14.27 11.24
C ARG A 11 -11.93 -15.51 10.51
N ALA A 12 -13.14 -15.47 9.96
CA ALA A 12 -13.66 -16.58 9.13
C ALA A 12 -12.82 -16.78 7.85
N ALA A 13 -12.34 -15.71 7.23
CA ALA A 13 -11.44 -15.79 6.08
C ALA A 13 -10.07 -16.37 6.47
N MET A 14 -9.53 -15.99 7.62
CA MET A 14 -8.27 -16.53 8.16
C MET A 14 -8.37 -18.05 8.39
N GLU A 15 -9.47 -18.52 8.99
CA GLU A 15 -9.72 -19.94 9.18
C GLU A 15 -9.75 -20.70 7.84
N ASN A 16 -10.44 -20.18 6.83
CA ASN A 16 -10.49 -20.78 5.49
C ASN A 16 -9.13 -20.80 4.77
N LEU A 17 -8.29 -19.81 5.02
CA LEU A 17 -6.94 -19.72 4.45
C LEU A 17 -5.91 -20.55 5.25
N GLY A 18 -6.29 -21.04 6.43
CA GLY A 18 -5.40 -21.77 7.32
C GLY A 18 -4.28 -20.90 7.88
N ILE A 19 -4.59 -19.64 8.24
CA ILE A 19 -3.66 -18.70 8.91
C ILE A 19 -4.16 -18.37 10.30
N ASP A 20 -3.24 -18.27 11.25
CA ASP A 20 -3.56 -18.09 12.68
C ASP A 20 -3.63 -16.61 13.06
N ALA A 21 -2.85 -15.79 12.39
CA ALA A 21 -2.88 -14.33 12.58
C ALA A 21 -2.65 -13.59 11.26
N VAL A 22 -3.04 -12.31 11.20
CA VAL A 22 -2.79 -11.43 10.06
C VAL A 22 -2.33 -10.06 10.52
N ILE A 23 -1.38 -9.50 9.79
CA ILE A 23 -0.83 -8.15 9.97
C ILE A 23 -1.43 -7.23 8.92
N ILE A 24 -2.09 -6.15 9.35
CA ILE A 24 -2.73 -5.18 8.46
C ILE A 24 -2.13 -3.80 8.74
N PRO A 25 -1.19 -3.35 7.89
CA PRO A 25 -0.56 -2.03 8.04
C PRO A 25 -1.48 -0.89 7.59
N THR A 26 -1.10 0.34 7.91
CA THR A 26 -1.57 1.52 7.21
C THR A 26 -0.70 1.70 5.97
N ALA A 27 -1.11 1.14 4.85
CA ALA A 27 -0.34 1.18 3.61
C ALA A 27 -1.26 1.02 2.38
N ASP A 28 -0.74 1.40 1.24
CA ASP A 28 -1.23 1.08 -0.10
C ASP A 28 -0.08 0.52 -0.95
N PRO A 29 -0.31 0.01 -2.17
CA PRO A 29 0.74 -0.53 -3.03
C PRO A 29 1.82 0.48 -3.45
N HIS A 30 1.58 1.77 -3.23
CA HIS A 30 2.54 2.86 -3.47
C HIS A 30 3.35 3.22 -2.22
N LEU A 31 3.05 2.60 -1.06
CA LEU A 31 3.60 2.93 0.26
C LEU A 31 3.44 4.41 0.61
N SER A 32 2.29 4.98 0.26
CA SER A 32 1.96 6.39 0.46
C SER A 32 1.90 6.77 1.93
N GLU A 33 2.34 8.00 2.28
CA GLU A 33 2.16 8.56 3.63
C GLU A 33 0.67 8.73 3.98
N TYR A 34 -0.13 9.14 2.99
CA TYR A 34 -1.59 9.29 3.13
C TYR A 34 -2.28 8.31 2.21
N VAL A 35 -2.86 7.28 2.82
CA VAL A 35 -3.46 6.15 2.12
C VAL A 35 -4.83 6.53 1.56
N PRO A 36 -5.11 6.29 0.27
CA PRO A 36 -6.45 6.46 -0.31
C PRO A 36 -7.49 5.61 0.42
N ALA A 37 -8.74 6.08 0.46
CA ALA A 37 -9.82 5.41 1.18
C ALA A 37 -10.03 3.94 0.78
N HIS A 38 -9.76 3.60 -0.48
CA HIS A 38 -9.81 2.23 -1.01
C HIS A 38 -8.89 1.25 -0.25
N TRP A 39 -7.73 1.73 0.23
CA TRP A 39 -6.71 0.92 0.91
C TRP A 39 -6.78 1.00 2.44
N SER A 40 -7.77 1.72 3.00
CA SER A 40 -7.90 1.95 4.44
C SER A 40 -8.51 0.77 5.22
N LEU A 41 -8.10 -0.48 4.91
CA LEU A 41 -8.64 -1.70 5.54
C LEU A 41 -8.44 -1.69 7.06
N ARG A 42 -7.25 -1.28 7.54
CA ARG A 42 -6.98 -1.16 8.98
C ARG A 42 -8.02 -0.29 9.68
N ALA A 43 -8.36 0.86 9.10
CA ALA A 43 -9.37 1.75 9.69
C ALA A 43 -10.78 1.13 9.60
N ALA A 44 -11.11 0.43 8.51
CA ALA A 44 -12.40 -0.24 8.34
C ALA A 44 -12.62 -1.36 9.38
N LEU A 45 -11.56 -2.06 9.79
CA LEU A 45 -11.60 -3.15 10.77
C LEU A 45 -11.53 -2.68 12.21
N SER A 46 -10.76 -1.63 12.49
CA SER A 46 -10.53 -1.17 13.87
C SER A 46 -11.41 0.01 14.30
N GLY A 47 -11.99 0.75 13.33
CA GLY A 47 -12.63 2.04 13.62
C GLY A 47 -11.65 3.18 13.89
N PHE A 48 -10.36 2.90 14.00
CA PHE A 48 -9.33 3.91 14.24
C PHE A 48 -8.96 4.65 12.95
N THR A 49 -9.09 5.98 12.95
CA THR A 49 -8.90 6.84 11.77
C THR A 49 -7.57 7.59 11.72
N GLY A 50 -6.66 7.35 12.68
CA GLY A 50 -5.31 7.94 12.64
C GLY A 50 -4.54 7.49 11.39
N SER A 51 -3.62 8.33 10.89
CA SER A 51 -2.92 8.07 9.62
C SER A 51 -1.76 7.07 9.73
N ALA A 52 -1.38 6.64 10.94
CA ALA A 52 -0.33 5.65 11.15
C ALA A 52 -0.77 4.62 12.18
N GLY A 53 -0.44 3.35 11.94
CA GLY A 53 -0.72 2.23 12.83
C GLY A 53 -0.70 0.90 12.09
N MET A 54 -0.68 -0.17 12.87
CA MET A 54 -0.70 -1.55 12.38
C MET A 54 -1.69 -2.36 13.22
N LEU A 55 -2.61 -3.05 12.57
CA LEU A 55 -3.58 -3.91 13.24
C LEU A 55 -3.09 -5.36 13.17
N LEU A 56 -3.07 -6.02 14.30
CA LEU A 56 -2.79 -7.45 14.46
C LEU A 56 -4.09 -8.14 14.82
N VAL A 57 -4.40 -9.24 14.17
CA VAL A 57 -5.63 -10.02 14.42
C VAL A 57 -5.29 -11.48 14.46
N SER A 58 -5.73 -12.17 15.52
CA SER A 58 -5.79 -13.63 15.61
C SER A 58 -7.24 -14.12 15.73
N ALA A 59 -7.42 -15.41 15.88
CA ALA A 59 -8.76 -15.99 16.08
C ALA A 59 -9.49 -15.38 17.28
N GLU A 60 -8.79 -15.12 18.38
CA GLU A 60 -9.36 -14.64 19.64
C GLU A 60 -9.03 -13.18 19.92
N ASP A 61 -7.81 -12.74 19.60
CA ASP A 61 -7.28 -11.44 19.97
C ASP A 61 -7.18 -10.47 18.79
N ALA A 62 -7.18 -9.18 19.11
CA ALA A 62 -6.85 -8.13 18.17
C ALA A 62 -6.18 -6.97 18.89
N ALA A 63 -5.16 -6.37 18.25
CA ALA A 63 -4.44 -5.23 18.80
C ALA A 63 -4.05 -4.21 17.72
N LEU A 64 -4.20 -2.93 18.03
CA LEU A 64 -3.70 -1.84 17.22
C LEU A 64 -2.40 -1.32 17.82
N ILE A 65 -1.32 -1.36 17.06
CA ILE A 65 -0.07 -0.65 17.40
C ILE A 65 -0.17 0.75 16.84
N ALA A 66 -0.04 1.79 17.68
CA ALA A 66 -0.07 3.19 17.28
C ALA A 66 0.99 4.00 18.01
N ASP A 67 1.56 5.00 17.34
CA ASP A 67 2.56 5.90 17.91
C ASP A 67 1.94 6.99 18.83
N SER A 68 2.79 7.73 19.55
CA SER A 68 2.36 8.66 20.58
C SER A 68 1.45 9.80 20.12
N ARG A 69 1.47 10.14 18.83
CA ARG A 69 0.58 11.16 18.23
C ARG A 69 -0.89 10.74 18.28
N TYR A 70 -1.14 9.43 18.38
CA TYR A 70 -2.46 8.82 18.19
C TYR A 70 -2.98 8.05 19.41
N TRP A 71 -2.25 7.94 20.51
CA TRP A 71 -2.69 7.14 21.68
C TRP A 71 -4.06 7.57 22.22
N GLU A 72 -4.24 8.87 22.46
CA GLU A 72 -5.52 9.39 22.98
C GLU A 72 -6.67 9.21 21.97
N GLN A 73 -6.39 9.32 20.67
CA GLN A 73 -7.38 9.11 19.63
C GLN A 73 -7.76 7.62 19.55
N ALA A 74 -6.78 6.73 19.61
CA ALA A 74 -6.99 5.29 19.59
C ALA A 74 -7.82 4.82 20.79
N GLU A 75 -7.49 5.28 22.00
CA GLU A 75 -8.27 5.00 23.23
C GLU A 75 -9.75 5.37 23.11
N LYS A 76 -10.07 6.43 22.36
CA LYS A 76 -11.45 6.90 22.16
C LYS A 76 -12.17 6.20 21.01
N GLN A 77 -11.45 5.68 20.03
CA GLN A 77 -12.04 5.16 18.80
C GLN A 77 -12.08 3.62 18.74
N LEU A 78 -11.14 2.95 19.41
CA LEU A 78 -11.09 1.49 19.40
C LEU A 78 -12.28 0.90 20.15
N PRO A 79 -12.93 -0.14 19.60
CA PRO A 79 -13.86 -0.97 20.36
C PRO A 79 -13.09 -1.75 21.45
N ALA A 80 -13.79 -2.19 22.48
CA ALA A 80 -13.20 -2.88 23.63
C ALA A 80 -12.50 -4.20 23.26
N GLU A 81 -12.84 -4.78 22.14
CA GLU A 81 -12.31 -6.03 21.59
C GLU A 81 -10.96 -5.88 20.90
N ILE A 82 -10.47 -4.64 20.74
CA ILE A 82 -9.16 -4.33 20.11
C ILE A 82 -8.28 -3.62 21.13
N ALA A 83 -7.22 -4.27 21.58
CA ALA A 83 -6.26 -3.70 22.50
C ALA A 83 -5.43 -2.59 21.83
N LEU A 84 -5.04 -1.58 22.60
CA LEU A 84 -4.06 -0.57 22.14
C LEU A 84 -2.67 -0.96 22.62
N ILE A 85 -1.76 -1.19 21.67
CA ILE A 85 -0.32 -1.30 21.92
C ILE A 85 0.32 0.06 21.61
N ARG A 86 0.89 0.69 22.62
CA ARG A 86 1.58 1.99 22.48
C ARG A 86 2.97 1.77 21.92
N LEU A 87 3.19 2.21 20.67
CA LEU A 87 4.47 2.06 19.98
C LEU A 87 5.58 2.82 20.72
N THR A 88 6.58 2.08 21.14
CA THR A 88 7.84 2.59 21.70
C THR A 88 8.98 1.82 21.02
N GLY A 89 9.70 2.45 20.08
CA GLY A 89 10.72 1.77 19.29
C GLY A 89 10.21 1.29 17.93
N SER A 90 10.47 0.05 17.57
CA SER A 90 10.14 -0.53 16.27
C SER A 90 8.76 -1.19 16.25
N PHE A 91 8.02 -1.06 15.14
CA PHE A 91 6.80 -1.84 14.92
C PHE A 91 7.06 -3.35 14.99
N LEU A 92 8.18 -3.82 14.42
CA LEU A 92 8.50 -5.23 14.39
C LEU A 92 8.70 -5.83 15.78
N ASP A 93 9.32 -5.10 16.71
CA ASP A 93 9.50 -5.56 18.09
C ASP A 93 8.14 -5.79 18.79
N HIS A 94 7.16 -4.92 18.52
CA HIS A 94 5.81 -5.08 19.05
C HIS A 94 5.02 -6.19 18.35
N VAL A 95 5.23 -6.39 17.05
CA VAL A 95 4.60 -7.51 16.30
C VAL A 95 5.10 -8.84 16.85
N THR A 96 6.40 -9.01 17.00
CA THR A 96 7.01 -10.26 17.51
C THR A 96 6.59 -10.53 18.96
N ALA A 97 6.64 -9.52 19.83
CA ALA A 97 6.18 -9.67 21.22
C ALA A 97 4.70 -10.08 21.30
N TRP A 98 3.85 -9.47 20.48
CA TRP A 98 2.43 -9.82 20.43
C TRP A 98 2.22 -11.25 19.92
N CYS A 99 2.98 -11.71 18.91
CA CYS A 99 2.91 -13.08 18.43
C CYS A 99 3.31 -14.08 19.51
N GLU A 100 4.42 -13.83 20.23
CA GLU A 100 4.87 -14.71 21.34
C GLU A 100 3.85 -14.80 22.48
N GLU A 101 3.13 -13.71 22.77
CA GLU A 101 2.15 -13.63 23.84
C GLU A 101 0.81 -14.28 23.48
N ASN A 102 0.37 -14.19 22.22
CA ASN A 102 -1.01 -14.49 21.81
C ASN A 102 -1.13 -15.68 20.84
N LEU A 103 -0.02 -16.24 20.34
CA LEU A 103 -0.07 -17.32 19.36
C LEU A 103 0.66 -18.58 19.85
N PRO A 104 0.14 -19.79 19.58
CA PRO A 104 0.88 -21.03 19.74
C PRO A 104 2.13 -21.07 18.86
N GLN A 105 3.15 -21.80 19.29
CA GLN A 105 4.33 -22.09 18.45
C GLN A 105 3.94 -22.82 17.17
N GLY A 106 4.55 -22.47 16.06
CA GLY A 106 4.23 -23.00 14.74
C GLY A 106 3.06 -22.32 14.04
N SER A 107 2.48 -21.25 14.62
CA SER A 107 1.41 -20.48 13.99
C SER A 107 1.87 -19.77 12.72
N ILE A 108 0.95 -19.63 11.77
CA ILE A 108 1.14 -18.95 10.49
C ILE A 108 0.64 -17.51 10.58
N VAL A 109 1.52 -16.56 10.35
CA VAL A 109 1.22 -15.12 10.36
C VAL A 109 1.17 -14.59 8.93
N GLY A 110 -0.02 -14.23 8.47
CA GLY A 110 -0.27 -13.71 7.13
C GLY A 110 -0.03 -12.20 7.01
N TYR A 111 0.39 -11.77 5.83
CA TYR A 111 0.45 -10.35 5.46
C TYR A 111 0.19 -10.18 3.96
N ASP A 112 -0.36 -9.03 3.57
CA ASP A 112 -0.53 -8.68 2.15
C ASP A 112 0.81 -8.16 1.58
N PRO A 113 1.43 -8.87 0.61
CA PRO A 113 2.72 -8.47 0.06
C PRO A 113 2.67 -7.17 -0.77
N GLU A 114 1.50 -6.73 -1.22
CA GLU A 114 1.34 -5.45 -1.92
C GLU A 114 1.40 -4.25 -0.95
N LEU A 115 1.20 -4.48 0.36
CA LEU A 115 1.14 -3.44 1.38
C LEU A 115 2.41 -3.36 2.25
N VAL A 116 3.44 -4.11 1.93
CA VAL A 116 4.71 -4.11 2.66
C VAL A 116 5.89 -4.01 1.70
N SER A 117 6.94 -3.28 2.07
CA SER A 117 8.17 -3.28 1.28
C SER A 117 8.89 -4.62 1.38
N LEU A 118 9.66 -4.98 0.34
CA LEU A 118 10.48 -6.20 0.35
C LEU A 118 11.37 -6.30 1.59
N ASN A 119 12.04 -5.22 1.95
CA ASN A 119 12.88 -5.16 3.16
C ASN A 119 12.08 -5.43 4.44
N LEU A 120 10.86 -4.88 4.55
CA LEU A 120 10.00 -5.15 5.71
C LEU A 120 9.54 -6.61 5.72
N ALA A 121 9.15 -7.17 4.58
CA ALA A 121 8.73 -8.56 4.45
C ALA A 121 9.87 -9.53 4.82
N GLU A 122 11.09 -9.29 4.35
CA GLU A 122 12.27 -10.09 4.68
C GLU A 122 12.59 -10.05 6.17
N LYS A 123 12.58 -8.86 6.79
CA LYS A 123 12.81 -8.71 8.23
C LYS A 123 11.72 -9.36 9.06
N LEU A 124 10.45 -9.17 8.68
CA LEU A 124 9.31 -9.80 9.36
C LEU A 124 9.44 -11.32 9.32
N ARG A 125 9.71 -11.89 8.15
CA ARG A 125 9.91 -13.33 7.98
C ARG A 125 11.02 -13.85 8.87
N SER A 126 12.21 -13.25 8.80
CA SER A 126 13.37 -13.67 9.61
C SER A 126 13.06 -13.64 11.11
N LEU A 127 12.43 -12.57 11.61
CA LEU A 127 12.10 -12.45 13.03
C LEU A 127 11.03 -13.44 13.48
N LEU A 128 10.03 -13.72 12.65
CA LEU A 128 9.00 -14.71 12.97
C LEU A 128 9.57 -16.13 12.94
N GLU A 129 10.39 -16.49 11.95
CA GLU A 129 11.06 -17.79 11.85
C GLU A 129 11.99 -18.04 13.05
N ASP A 130 12.76 -17.04 13.50
CA ASP A 130 13.61 -17.11 14.67
C ASP A 130 12.83 -17.41 15.97
N LEU A 131 11.57 -17.02 16.03
CA LEU A 131 10.65 -17.25 17.12
C LEU A 131 9.80 -18.52 16.95
N GLY A 132 9.96 -19.25 15.84
CA GLY A 132 9.23 -20.49 15.55
C GLY A 132 7.84 -20.30 14.98
N PHE A 133 7.59 -19.16 14.32
CA PHE A 133 6.37 -18.88 13.55
C PHE A 133 6.65 -18.95 12.06
N GLU A 134 5.62 -19.12 11.23
CA GLU A 134 5.70 -19.00 9.77
C GLU A 134 5.15 -17.64 9.31
N ALA A 135 5.84 -16.98 8.37
CA ALA A 135 5.33 -15.79 7.70
C ALA A 135 4.80 -16.15 6.31
N ASP A 136 3.53 -15.86 6.03
CA ASP A 136 2.85 -16.19 4.77
C ASP A 136 2.42 -14.92 4.02
N ALA A 137 2.89 -14.80 2.77
CA ALA A 137 2.50 -13.72 1.86
C ALA A 137 1.16 -14.05 1.20
N LEU A 138 0.11 -13.35 1.58
CA LEU A 138 -1.27 -13.59 1.13
C LEU A 138 -1.50 -13.00 -0.27
N ALA A 139 -1.17 -13.76 -1.31
CA ALA A 139 -1.27 -13.34 -2.70
C ALA A 139 -2.06 -14.33 -3.57
N GLY A 140 -2.61 -13.87 -4.69
CA GLY A 140 -3.34 -14.70 -5.64
C GLY A 140 -4.55 -15.39 -4.99
N GLU A 141 -4.62 -16.72 -5.08
CA GLU A 141 -5.72 -17.51 -4.50
C GLU A 141 -5.72 -17.49 -2.96
N ARG A 142 -4.61 -17.13 -2.34
CA ARG A 142 -4.49 -16.98 -0.89
C ARG A 142 -4.71 -15.56 -0.38
N SER A 143 -5.04 -14.61 -1.25
CA SER A 143 -5.33 -13.24 -0.83
C SER A 143 -6.61 -13.16 0.02
N LEU A 144 -6.68 -12.16 0.90
CA LEU A 144 -7.87 -11.91 1.71
C LEU A 144 -9.07 -11.58 0.80
N PRO A 145 -10.24 -12.22 1.00
CA PRO A 145 -11.45 -11.95 0.24
C PRO A 145 -12.07 -10.60 0.65
N LEU A 146 -11.45 -9.49 0.26
CA LEU A 146 -11.83 -8.15 0.71
C LEU A 146 -13.26 -7.75 0.34
N ALA A 147 -13.81 -8.29 -0.75
CA ALA A 147 -15.22 -8.05 -1.12
C ALA A 147 -16.20 -8.60 -0.06
N ASP A 148 -15.87 -9.69 0.59
CA ASP A 148 -16.69 -10.28 1.64
C ASP A 148 -16.43 -9.63 3.00
N ILE A 149 -15.17 -9.35 3.32
CA ILE A 149 -14.76 -8.73 4.58
C ILE A 149 -15.27 -7.28 4.65
N TRP A 150 -15.12 -6.55 3.57
CA TRP A 150 -15.44 -5.12 3.47
C TRP A 150 -16.29 -4.80 2.22
N PRO A 151 -17.57 -5.22 2.18
CA PRO A 151 -18.42 -5.11 1.00
C PRO A 151 -18.73 -3.66 0.57
N ASP A 152 -18.62 -2.70 1.48
CA ASP A 152 -18.75 -1.27 1.25
C ASP A 152 -17.39 -0.56 1.08
N ARG A 153 -16.35 -1.30 0.64
CA ARG A 153 -15.03 -0.75 0.33
C ARG A 153 -15.16 0.36 -0.71
N PRO A 154 -14.62 1.57 -0.44
CA PRO A 154 -14.63 2.64 -1.43
C PRO A 154 -13.99 2.17 -2.74
N PRO A 155 -14.55 2.50 -3.92
CA PRO A 155 -13.92 2.16 -5.19
C PRO A 155 -12.59 2.90 -5.37
N LEU A 156 -11.77 2.45 -6.29
CA LEU A 156 -10.62 3.22 -6.76
C LEU A 156 -11.08 4.56 -7.32
N SER A 157 -10.28 5.59 -7.10
CA SER A 157 -10.61 6.93 -7.56
C SER A 157 -10.65 7.00 -9.09
N MET A 158 -11.70 7.59 -9.62
CA MET A 158 -11.85 7.96 -11.03
C MET A 158 -11.71 9.47 -11.24
N SER A 159 -11.06 10.17 -10.31
CA SER A 159 -10.82 11.62 -10.40
C SER A 159 -10.04 11.97 -11.66
N PRO A 160 -10.41 13.07 -12.36
CA PRO A 160 -9.71 13.49 -13.56
C PRO A 160 -8.26 13.88 -13.29
N ILE A 161 -7.36 13.45 -14.17
CA ILE A 161 -5.93 13.79 -14.14
C ILE A 161 -5.67 14.90 -15.16
N ARG A 162 -5.01 15.97 -14.71
CA ARG A 162 -4.82 17.20 -15.49
C ARG A 162 -3.34 17.56 -15.60
N LEU A 163 -2.98 18.24 -16.68
CA LEU A 163 -1.65 18.79 -16.87
C LEU A 163 -1.44 20.01 -15.96
N MET A 164 -0.28 20.10 -15.34
CA MET A 164 0.16 21.26 -14.56
C MET A 164 0.46 22.44 -15.49
N LYS A 165 -0.15 23.61 -15.24
CA LYS A 165 -0.05 24.78 -16.12
C LYS A 165 1.34 25.41 -16.19
N ARG A 166 2.15 25.30 -15.13
CA ARG A 166 3.48 25.96 -15.04
C ARG A 166 4.48 25.01 -14.36
N PRO A 167 4.94 23.98 -15.05
CA PRO A 167 5.99 23.12 -14.53
C PRO A 167 7.34 23.86 -14.58
N GLY A 168 8.21 23.58 -13.63
CA GLY A 168 9.57 24.15 -13.61
C GLY A 168 10.47 23.55 -14.71
N ARG A 169 10.22 22.29 -15.10
CA ARG A 169 10.88 21.57 -16.19
C ARG A 169 9.84 20.81 -17.00
N SER A 170 10.10 20.64 -18.30
CA SER A 170 9.27 19.79 -19.16
C SER A 170 9.40 18.30 -18.77
N ILE A 171 8.46 17.50 -19.22
CA ILE A 171 8.50 16.02 -19.03
C ILE A 171 9.76 15.47 -19.73
N VAL A 172 10.05 15.93 -20.95
CA VAL A 172 11.23 15.49 -21.73
C VAL A 172 12.53 15.76 -20.98
N GLU A 173 12.74 16.98 -20.46
CA GLU A 173 13.95 17.32 -19.68
C GLU A 173 14.12 16.43 -18.44
N LYS A 174 13.03 16.01 -17.82
CA LYS A 174 13.07 15.10 -16.67
C LYS A 174 13.42 13.67 -17.07
N LEU A 175 12.82 13.16 -18.15
CA LEU A 175 13.17 11.85 -18.71
C LEU A 175 14.64 11.78 -19.14
N GLU A 176 15.14 12.81 -19.80
CA GLU A 176 16.55 12.92 -20.19
C GLU A 176 17.48 12.89 -18.97
N ALA A 177 17.12 13.62 -17.89
CA ALA A 177 17.90 13.62 -16.65
C ALA A 177 17.91 12.23 -15.98
N VAL A 178 16.77 11.54 -15.94
CA VAL A 178 16.67 10.17 -15.40
C VAL A 178 17.52 9.22 -16.25
N ARG A 179 17.39 9.25 -17.56
CA ARG A 179 18.18 8.41 -18.48
C ARG A 179 19.68 8.65 -18.37
N SER A 180 20.10 9.90 -18.16
CA SER A 180 21.51 10.22 -17.87
C SER A 180 21.97 9.54 -16.58
N MET A 181 21.20 9.64 -15.51
CA MET A 181 21.53 8.97 -14.23
C MET A 181 21.52 7.44 -14.34
N MET A 182 20.61 6.87 -15.14
CA MET A 182 20.59 5.44 -15.44
C MET A 182 21.88 5.02 -16.15
N ALA A 183 22.32 5.77 -17.15
CA ALA A 183 23.56 5.49 -17.87
C ALA A 183 24.78 5.53 -16.94
N ASP A 184 24.88 6.52 -16.08
CA ASP A 184 25.98 6.68 -15.11
C ASP A 184 26.04 5.53 -14.09
N LYS A 185 24.87 4.94 -13.76
CA LYS A 185 24.74 3.83 -12.83
C LYS A 185 24.72 2.44 -13.51
N GLY A 186 24.76 2.38 -14.84
CA GLY A 186 24.63 1.14 -15.61
C GLY A 186 23.23 0.49 -15.51
N ALA A 187 22.20 1.26 -15.11
CA ALA A 187 20.84 0.76 -15.02
C ALA A 187 20.18 0.66 -16.40
N GLN A 188 19.35 -0.37 -16.59
CA GLN A 188 18.58 -0.59 -17.82
C GLN A 188 17.21 0.08 -17.73
N SER A 189 16.60 0.07 -16.54
CA SER A 189 15.28 0.64 -16.26
C SER A 189 15.25 1.28 -14.88
N VAL A 190 14.28 2.16 -14.66
CA VAL A 190 13.88 2.71 -13.35
C VAL A 190 12.38 2.63 -13.23
N PHE A 191 11.92 2.05 -12.15
CA PHE A 191 10.51 1.97 -11.80
C PHE A 191 10.18 2.98 -10.70
N PHE A 192 9.23 3.85 -10.97
CA PHE A 192 8.67 4.79 -10.00
C PHE A 192 7.36 4.23 -9.48
N SER A 193 7.26 4.04 -8.17
CA SER A 193 6.07 3.55 -7.48
C SER A 193 5.48 4.59 -6.53
N ALA A 194 6.24 5.59 -6.13
CA ALA A 194 5.77 6.63 -5.25
C ALA A 194 4.94 7.67 -6.03
N LEU A 195 3.75 7.97 -5.53
CA LEU A 195 2.78 8.84 -6.23
C LEU A 195 3.31 10.27 -6.46
N ASP A 196 4.15 10.79 -5.59
CA ASP A 196 4.77 12.10 -5.71
C ASP A 196 5.90 12.12 -6.76
N ASP A 197 6.60 11.03 -6.98
CA ASP A 197 7.55 10.89 -8.08
C ASP A 197 6.82 10.86 -9.42
N ASP A 198 5.74 10.10 -9.54
CA ASP A 198 4.95 10.00 -10.77
C ASP A 198 4.38 11.35 -11.19
N PHE A 199 3.76 12.08 -10.25
CA PHE A 199 3.25 13.41 -10.54
C PHE A 199 4.37 14.41 -10.80
N GLY A 200 5.53 14.23 -10.16
CA GLY A 200 6.75 15.01 -10.38
C GLY A 200 7.29 14.81 -11.79
N MET A 201 7.45 13.56 -12.22
CA MET A 201 7.99 13.19 -13.51
C MET A 201 7.08 13.62 -14.68
N THR A 202 5.79 13.36 -14.57
CA THR A 202 4.81 13.55 -15.64
C THR A 202 4.23 14.97 -15.72
N ASN A 203 4.48 15.84 -14.75
CA ASN A 203 3.79 17.13 -14.61
C ASN A 203 2.26 17.02 -14.53
N LEU A 204 1.73 15.85 -14.21
CA LEU A 204 0.30 15.61 -14.04
C LEU A 204 -0.14 15.86 -12.59
N ARG A 205 -1.41 16.14 -12.42
CA ARG A 205 -2.05 16.36 -11.11
C ARG A 205 -3.40 15.65 -11.06
N GLY A 206 -3.63 14.93 -9.98
CA GLY A 206 -4.90 14.28 -9.67
C GLY A 206 -5.47 14.74 -8.33
N SER A 207 -6.38 13.94 -7.78
CA SER A 207 -7.01 14.17 -6.47
C SER A 207 -7.46 12.87 -5.82
N ASP A 208 -6.66 11.82 -5.95
CA ASP A 208 -6.99 10.49 -5.41
C ASP A 208 -6.77 10.42 -3.89
N VAL A 209 -5.95 11.31 -3.37
CA VAL A 209 -5.70 11.47 -1.94
C VAL A 209 -6.19 12.84 -1.50
N PRO A 210 -7.00 12.95 -0.44
CA PRO A 210 -7.48 14.24 0.07
C PRO A 210 -6.31 15.19 0.39
N CYS A 211 -6.44 16.45 -0.03
CA CYS A 211 -5.44 17.50 0.18
C CYS A 211 -4.05 17.25 -0.44
N ASN A 212 -3.90 16.21 -1.26
CA ASN A 212 -2.67 15.90 -1.96
C ASN A 212 -2.94 15.79 -3.48
N PRO A 213 -2.25 16.55 -4.36
CA PRO A 213 -2.55 16.59 -5.79
C PRO A 213 -1.99 15.39 -6.57
N VAL A 214 -1.90 14.23 -5.97
CA VAL A 214 -1.41 12.99 -6.55
C VAL A 214 -2.53 12.15 -7.18
N PHE A 215 -2.15 11.18 -7.98
CA PHE A 215 -3.03 10.20 -8.61
C PHE A 215 -2.38 8.82 -8.60
N LEU A 216 -3.21 7.77 -8.58
CA LEU A 216 -2.75 6.38 -8.59
C LEU A 216 -2.20 6.05 -9.98
N ALA A 217 -0.91 5.79 -10.06
CA ALA A 217 -0.20 5.39 -11.27
C ALA A 217 1.17 4.79 -10.92
N TYR A 218 1.82 4.19 -11.90
CA TYR A 218 3.23 3.81 -11.85
C TYR A 218 3.91 4.27 -13.13
N LEU A 219 5.20 4.56 -13.06
CA LEU A 219 5.98 4.95 -14.24
C LEU A 219 7.22 4.05 -14.37
N LEU A 220 7.32 3.35 -15.47
CA LEU A 220 8.52 2.60 -15.86
C LEU A 220 9.27 3.42 -16.93
N VAL A 221 10.52 3.72 -16.67
CA VAL A 221 11.40 4.43 -17.62
C VAL A 221 12.55 3.50 -18.00
N GLU A 222 12.69 3.25 -19.28
CA GLU A 222 13.78 2.52 -19.87
C GLU A 222 14.68 3.44 -20.71
N ARG A 223 15.73 2.90 -21.29
CA ARG A 223 16.67 3.69 -22.11
C ARG A 223 15.99 4.39 -23.27
N ASP A 224 15.11 3.70 -23.97
CA ASP A 224 14.49 4.17 -25.21
C ASP A 224 12.96 4.28 -25.12
N SER A 225 12.35 3.79 -24.05
CA SER A 225 10.91 3.80 -23.82
C SER A 225 10.55 4.38 -22.46
N ALA A 226 9.26 4.70 -22.26
CA ALA A 226 8.67 4.97 -20.97
C ALA A 226 7.17 4.64 -21.01
N GLU A 227 6.67 4.05 -19.92
CA GLU A 227 5.29 3.62 -19.79
C GLU A 227 4.68 4.14 -18.50
N LEU A 228 3.54 4.85 -18.64
CA LEU A 228 2.72 5.31 -17.52
C LEU A 228 1.53 4.35 -17.37
N PHE A 229 1.53 3.58 -16.27
CA PHE A 229 0.45 2.67 -15.90
C PHE A 229 -0.65 3.44 -15.19
N VAL A 230 -1.65 3.87 -15.96
CA VAL A 230 -2.78 4.68 -15.48
C VAL A 230 -4.02 4.39 -16.32
N ASP A 231 -5.20 4.52 -15.72
CA ASP A 231 -6.44 4.47 -16.49
C ASP A 231 -6.51 5.68 -17.44
N ALA A 232 -6.41 5.42 -18.74
CA ALA A 232 -6.37 6.44 -19.79
C ALA A 232 -7.62 7.33 -19.81
N GLU A 233 -8.79 6.80 -19.38
CA GLU A 233 -10.05 7.56 -19.34
C GLU A 233 -10.01 8.72 -18.33
N ARG A 234 -9.12 8.64 -17.37
CA ARG A 234 -8.90 9.70 -16.36
C ARG A 234 -8.08 10.88 -16.87
N LEU A 235 -7.29 10.69 -17.94
CA LEU A 235 -6.45 11.74 -18.48
C LEU A 235 -7.27 12.78 -19.24
N SER A 236 -7.13 14.07 -18.90
CA SER A 236 -7.64 15.13 -19.76
C SER A 236 -6.98 15.05 -21.13
N ALA A 237 -7.66 15.52 -22.19
CA ALA A 237 -7.09 15.53 -23.55
C ALA A 237 -5.74 16.26 -23.64
N GLU A 238 -5.54 17.30 -22.83
CA GLU A 238 -4.26 18.04 -22.73
C GLU A 238 -3.18 17.18 -22.05
N ALA A 239 -3.54 16.47 -20.96
CA ALA A 239 -2.63 15.57 -20.26
C ALA A 239 -2.19 14.40 -21.15
N ALA A 240 -3.15 13.72 -21.80
CA ALA A 240 -2.87 12.61 -22.71
C ALA A 240 -1.93 13.03 -23.86
N ARG A 241 -2.16 14.21 -24.46
CA ARG A 241 -1.31 14.73 -25.50
C ARG A 241 0.10 15.02 -24.98
N ALA A 242 0.24 15.69 -23.83
CA ALA A 242 1.55 16.04 -23.25
C ALA A 242 2.39 14.80 -22.93
N ILE A 243 1.76 13.72 -22.45
CA ILE A 243 2.40 12.42 -22.19
C ILE A 243 2.86 11.78 -23.50
N ALA A 244 2.00 11.72 -24.52
CA ALA A 244 2.33 11.16 -25.82
C ALA A 244 3.44 11.95 -26.54
N ASP A 245 3.37 13.30 -26.51
CA ASP A 245 4.38 14.18 -27.11
C ASP A 245 5.75 14.04 -26.41
N ALA A 246 5.78 13.63 -25.14
CA ALA A 246 7.01 13.33 -24.40
C ALA A 246 7.54 11.89 -24.64
N GLY A 247 6.86 11.09 -25.45
CA GLY A 247 7.26 9.71 -25.76
C GLY A 247 6.95 8.72 -24.64
N ILE A 248 5.97 9.02 -23.78
CA ILE A 248 5.48 8.10 -22.74
C ILE A 248 4.23 7.39 -23.27
N ALA A 249 4.25 6.07 -23.32
CA ALA A 249 3.06 5.27 -23.59
C ALA A 249 2.14 5.21 -22.37
N THR A 250 0.83 5.33 -22.58
CA THR A 250 -0.15 5.11 -21.53
C THR A 250 -0.65 3.67 -21.63
N VAL A 251 -0.51 2.90 -20.55
CA VAL A 251 -0.87 1.48 -20.48
C VAL A 251 -1.80 1.21 -19.31
N SER A 252 -2.56 0.11 -19.40
CA SER A 252 -3.48 -0.28 -18.32
C SER A 252 -2.69 -0.65 -17.05
N PRO A 253 -3.12 -0.20 -15.85
CA PRO A 253 -2.50 -0.65 -14.60
C PRO A 253 -2.48 -2.18 -14.41
N SER A 254 -3.43 -2.90 -15.03
CA SER A 254 -3.52 -4.37 -14.95
C SER A 254 -2.34 -5.11 -15.61
N THR A 255 -1.58 -4.45 -16.49
CA THR A 255 -0.42 -5.05 -17.17
C THR A 255 0.91 -4.83 -16.43
N LEU A 256 0.89 -4.15 -15.28
CA LEU A 256 2.10 -3.79 -14.54
C LEU A 256 2.97 -5.00 -14.20
N HIS A 257 2.37 -6.06 -13.65
CA HIS A 257 3.14 -7.26 -13.26
C HIS A 257 3.80 -7.96 -14.45
N GLU A 258 3.13 -7.99 -15.60
CA GLU A 258 3.70 -8.55 -16.83
C GLU A 258 4.88 -7.71 -17.33
N ALA A 259 4.74 -6.38 -17.30
CA ALA A 259 5.79 -5.46 -17.72
C ALA A 259 7.03 -5.51 -16.82
N LEU A 260 6.86 -5.70 -15.51
CA LEU A 260 7.97 -5.82 -14.56
C LEU A 260 8.65 -7.21 -14.62
N ALA A 261 8.00 -8.23 -15.17
CA ALA A 261 8.54 -9.58 -15.32
C ALA A 261 9.29 -9.81 -16.66
N ALA A 262 9.16 -8.89 -17.61
CA ALA A 262 9.77 -8.97 -18.94
C ALA A 262 11.21 -8.47 -18.94
#